data_71d9f760f88ff3919dad4fc5d811b1d2
#
_entry.id   71d9f760f88ff3919dad4fc5d811b1d2
#
_cell.length_a   1.000
_cell.length_b   1.000
_cell.length_c   1.000
_cell.angle_alpha   90.00
_cell.angle_beta   90.00
_cell.angle_gamma   90.00
#
_symmetry.space_group_name_H-M   'P 1'
#
loop_
_entity.id
_entity.type
_entity.pdbx_description
1 polymer ?
#
loop_
_entity_poly.entity_id
_entity_poly.type
_entity_poly.pdbx_seq_one_letter_code
_entity_poly.pdbx_strand_id
1 'polypeptide(L)'
;PKCHPDLSSERALTMSWIEGQKLMAWLETEPSQEARNQVAMNMFRAWYVPFYFYGVIHGDPHLGNYSIDSDLNINLMDFGSIRIFRPEFVAGVIELYRALSKQDDDLARQAYAKWGFYGLDDEAITVLNMWAGFIYAPLLSDEVRPIQQMRGGSEGRELAGRVHQELKRIGGIKPPREFVLMDRAAVGLGSVFMHLKAEVNWHRLFHDLIDDFDTDQLGQRQIKACRSAGLPDNVCAHGQI
;
A
#
# COMPACT_ATOMS: atom_id res chain seq x y z
N PRO A 1 -10.02 2.06 17.03
CA PRO A 1 -10.61 2.57 18.29
C PRO A 1 -11.38 3.87 18.05
N LYS A 2 -12.32 4.17 18.95
CA LYS A 2 -13.01 5.46 18.97
C LYS A 2 -12.28 6.40 19.92
N CYS A 3 -11.89 7.57 19.43
CA CYS A 3 -11.30 8.60 20.29
C CYS A 3 -12.38 9.24 21.18
N HIS A 4 -11.98 9.61 22.41
CA HIS A 4 -12.79 10.33 23.38
C HIS A 4 -12.16 11.71 23.65
N PRO A 5 -12.53 12.74 22.86
CA PRO A 5 -11.93 14.07 22.97
C PRO A 5 -12.09 14.67 24.37
N ASP A 6 -13.27 14.47 25.01
CA ASP A 6 -13.58 14.98 26.34
C ASP A 6 -12.69 14.39 27.46
N LEU A 7 -12.04 13.24 27.18
CA LEU A 7 -11.13 12.55 28.08
C LEU A 7 -9.67 12.66 27.61
N SER A 8 -9.40 13.42 26.56
CA SER A 8 -8.10 13.62 25.95
C SER A 8 -7.54 15.00 26.22
N SER A 9 -6.22 15.17 26.12
CA SER A 9 -5.53 16.43 26.24
C SER A 9 -4.38 16.51 25.23
N GLU A 10 -3.64 17.62 25.19
CA GLU A 10 -2.47 17.77 24.32
C GLU A 10 -1.38 16.69 24.51
N ARG A 11 -1.38 16.01 25.67
CA ARG A 11 -0.37 15.01 26.05
C ARG A 11 -0.93 13.61 26.29
N ALA A 12 -2.24 13.43 26.22
CA ALA A 12 -2.89 12.15 26.48
C ALA A 12 -4.04 11.94 25.52
N LEU A 13 -4.03 10.82 24.80
CA LEU A 13 -5.10 10.38 23.91
C LEU A 13 -5.87 9.24 24.57
N THR A 14 -7.17 9.47 24.84
CA THR A 14 -8.07 8.45 25.37
C THR A 14 -8.87 7.83 24.23
N MET A 15 -8.85 6.52 24.15
CA MET A 15 -9.54 5.75 23.11
C MET A 15 -10.30 4.57 23.73
N SER A 16 -11.33 4.09 23.01
CA SER A 16 -11.98 2.83 23.35
C SER A 16 -10.98 1.68 23.35
N TRP A 17 -11.12 0.76 24.31
CA TRP A 17 -10.37 -0.48 24.29
C TRP A 17 -10.83 -1.34 23.11
N ILE A 18 -9.88 -2.06 22.49
CA ILE A 18 -10.14 -2.98 21.38
C ILE A 18 -9.62 -4.35 21.77
N GLU A 19 -10.49 -5.35 21.70
CA GLU A 19 -10.12 -6.75 21.90
C GLU A 19 -9.52 -7.33 20.61
N GLY A 20 -8.49 -8.15 20.74
CA GLY A 20 -7.88 -8.83 19.60
C GLY A 20 -6.53 -9.46 19.92
N GLN A 21 -6.13 -10.40 19.11
CA GLN A 21 -4.83 -11.08 19.19
C GLN A 21 -3.84 -10.46 18.19
N LYS A 22 -2.57 -10.37 18.58
CA LYS A 22 -1.49 -10.04 17.64
C LYS A 22 -1.38 -11.12 16.56
N LEU A 23 -1.08 -10.74 15.32
CA LEU A 23 -1.04 -11.65 14.17
C LEU A 23 -0.23 -12.92 14.45
N MET A 24 0.97 -12.80 15.00
CA MET A 24 1.83 -13.98 15.24
C MET A 24 1.21 -14.94 16.26
N ALA A 25 0.65 -14.41 17.35
CA ALA A 25 -0.04 -15.23 18.35
C ALA A 25 -1.31 -15.89 17.76
N TRP A 26 -2.02 -15.18 16.89
CA TRP A 26 -3.17 -15.75 16.18
C TRP A 26 -2.74 -16.88 15.21
N LEU A 27 -1.61 -16.73 14.51
CA LEU A 27 -1.08 -17.77 13.61
C LEU A 27 -0.61 -19.02 14.37
N GLU A 28 -0.14 -18.87 15.62
CA GLU A 28 0.22 -20.00 16.50
C GLU A 28 -1.00 -20.86 16.89
N THR A 29 -2.22 -20.34 16.75
CA THR A 29 -3.45 -21.14 16.93
C THR A 29 -3.77 -22.04 15.74
N GLU A 30 -2.92 -22.06 14.71
CA GLU A 30 -3.09 -22.83 13.48
C GLU A 30 -4.47 -22.62 12.78
N PRO A 31 -4.83 -21.35 12.49
CA PRO A 31 -6.12 -21.05 11.86
C PRO A 31 -6.27 -21.74 10.50
N SER A 32 -7.52 -22.02 10.11
CA SER A 32 -7.81 -22.63 8.81
C SER A 32 -7.37 -21.73 7.64
N GLN A 33 -7.24 -22.32 6.44
CA GLN A 33 -6.89 -21.57 5.23
C GLN A 33 -7.94 -20.47 4.94
N GLU A 34 -9.22 -20.76 5.15
CA GLU A 34 -10.32 -19.80 4.96
C GLU A 34 -10.18 -18.61 5.91
N ALA A 35 -9.85 -18.86 7.18
CA ALA A 35 -9.61 -17.79 8.16
C ALA A 35 -8.38 -16.94 7.78
N ARG A 36 -7.30 -17.56 7.33
CA ARG A 36 -6.10 -16.86 6.83
C ARG A 36 -6.43 -16.00 5.60
N ASN A 37 -7.22 -16.54 4.67
CA ASN A 37 -7.67 -15.83 3.48
C ASN A 37 -8.56 -14.62 3.86
N GLN A 38 -9.48 -14.81 4.81
CA GLN A 38 -10.35 -13.73 5.27
C GLN A 38 -9.55 -12.59 5.93
N VAL A 39 -8.61 -12.93 6.82
CA VAL A 39 -7.71 -11.95 7.45
C VAL A 39 -6.88 -11.22 6.39
N ALA A 40 -6.36 -11.91 5.40
CA ALA A 40 -5.59 -11.29 4.32
C ALA A 40 -6.44 -10.32 3.48
N MET A 41 -7.68 -10.70 3.13
CA MET A 41 -8.62 -9.79 2.44
C MET A 41 -8.96 -8.57 3.28
N ASN A 42 -9.22 -8.74 4.57
CA ASN A 42 -9.50 -7.63 5.48
C ASN A 42 -8.29 -6.72 5.65
N MET A 43 -7.08 -7.29 5.74
CA MET A 43 -5.82 -6.54 5.78
C MET A 43 -5.61 -5.74 4.48
N PHE A 44 -5.81 -6.36 3.32
CA PHE A 44 -5.71 -5.69 2.03
C PHE A 44 -6.65 -4.48 1.98
N ARG A 45 -7.90 -4.66 2.35
CA ARG A 45 -8.89 -3.58 2.39
C ARG A 45 -8.54 -2.50 3.42
N ALA A 46 -8.06 -2.87 4.61
CA ALA A 46 -7.68 -1.91 5.65
C ALA A 46 -6.60 -0.91 5.19
N TRP A 47 -5.68 -1.34 4.31
CA TRP A 47 -4.63 -0.49 3.74
C TRP A 47 -5.04 0.21 2.47
N TYR A 48 -5.64 -0.52 1.53
CA TYR A 48 -5.84 -0.01 0.17
C TYR A 48 -7.18 0.69 -0.06
N VAL A 49 -8.24 0.42 0.72
CA VAL A 49 -9.46 1.22 0.64
C VAL A 49 -9.19 2.68 1.00
N PRO A 50 -8.53 3.02 2.14
CA PRO A 50 -8.19 4.42 2.42
C PRO A 50 -7.29 5.04 1.35
N PHE A 51 -6.38 4.27 0.75
CA PHE A 51 -5.48 4.75 -0.28
C PHE A 51 -6.21 5.12 -1.57
N TYR A 52 -7.01 4.21 -2.13
CA TYR A 52 -7.73 4.47 -3.39
C TYR A 52 -8.96 5.36 -3.22
N PHE A 53 -9.48 5.48 -2.00
CA PHE A 53 -10.69 6.27 -1.75
C PHE A 53 -10.42 7.68 -1.22
N TYR A 54 -9.33 7.86 -0.43
CA TYR A 54 -8.95 9.14 0.18
C TYR A 54 -7.52 9.57 -0.08
N GLY A 55 -6.72 8.78 -0.78
CA GLY A 55 -5.28 9.03 -0.94
C GLY A 55 -4.49 8.87 0.36
N VAL A 56 -4.99 8.09 1.31
CA VAL A 56 -4.40 7.95 2.65
C VAL A 56 -3.90 6.53 2.84
N ILE A 57 -2.64 6.34 3.25
CA ILE A 57 -2.10 5.04 3.60
C ILE A 57 -1.47 5.04 4.99
N HIS A 58 -1.57 3.93 5.68
CA HIS A 58 -0.78 3.65 6.86
C HIS A 58 0.62 3.20 6.42
N GLY A 59 1.62 4.04 6.65
CA GLY A 59 2.98 3.85 6.14
C GLY A 59 3.85 2.88 6.94
N ASP A 60 3.33 2.29 8.03
CA ASP A 60 4.05 1.35 8.88
C ASP A 60 3.25 0.07 9.14
N PRO A 61 3.32 -0.91 8.22
CA PRO A 61 2.63 -2.20 8.36
C PRO A 61 3.34 -3.15 9.35
N HIS A 62 4.01 -2.60 10.38
CA HIS A 62 4.66 -3.39 11.40
C HIS A 62 3.65 -4.26 12.17
N LEU A 63 4.00 -5.52 12.44
CA LEU A 63 3.13 -6.52 13.08
C LEU A 63 2.59 -6.12 14.47
N GLY A 64 3.20 -5.13 15.12
CA GLY A 64 2.77 -4.58 16.41
C GLY A 64 1.65 -3.54 16.32
N ASN A 65 1.35 -3.01 15.13
CA ASN A 65 0.45 -1.88 14.92
C ASN A 65 -1.00 -2.30 14.66
N TYR A 66 -1.30 -3.59 14.71
CA TYR A 66 -2.64 -4.12 14.52
C TYR A 66 -2.86 -5.44 15.25
N SER A 67 -4.12 -5.78 15.47
CA SER A 67 -4.56 -7.06 16.01
C SER A 67 -5.76 -7.60 15.21
N ILE A 68 -6.07 -8.88 15.43
CA ILE A 68 -7.19 -9.57 14.80
C ILE A 68 -8.21 -9.86 15.88
N ASP A 69 -9.47 -9.46 15.68
CA ASP A 69 -10.58 -9.78 16.59
C ASP A 69 -11.18 -11.17 16.31
N SER A 70 -12.18 -11.55 17.11
CA SER A 70 -12.88 -12.85 16.99
C SER A 70 -13.62 -13.02 15.66
N ASP A 71 -13.99 -11.94 15.00
CA ASP A 71 -14.70 -11.94 13.72
C ASP A 71 -13.74 -11.79 12.52
N LEU A 72 -12.43 -11.96 12.78
CA LEU A 72 -11.34 -11.83 11.79
C LEU A 72 -11.16 -10.42 11.22
N ASN A 73 -11.70 -9.38 11.87
CA ASN A 73 -11.47 -8.01 11.49
C ASN A 73 -10.08 -7.53 11.94
N ILE A 74 -9.59 -6.48 11.27
CA ILE A 74 -8.31 -5.87 11.58
C ILE A 74 -8.51 -4.63 12.44
N ASN A 75 -7.93 -4.63 13.62
CA ASN A 75 -7.84 -3.47 14.49
C ASN A 75 -6.54 -2.72 14.22
N LEU A 76 -6.61 -1.50 13.71
CA LEU A 76 -5.45 -0.61 13.56
C LEU A 76 -5.28 0.26 14.81
N MET A 77 -4.06 0.35 15.36
CA MET A 77 -3.82 0.98 16.66
C MET A 77 -2.86 2.17 16.62
N ASP A 78 -1.85 2.16 15.77
CA ASP A 78 -0.87 3.24 15.65
C ASP A 78 -1.05 4.00 14.34
N PHE A 79 -1.41 5.28 14.43
CA PHE A 79 -1.63 6.15 13.27
C PHE A 79 -0.52 7.20 13.09
N GLY A 80 0.61 7.08 13.82
CA GLY A 80 1.75 7.99 13.74
C GLY A 80 2.47 8.02 12.39
N SER A 81 2.23 7.02 11.55
CA SER A 81 2.86 6.89 10.23
C SER A 81 1.88 7.06 9.06
N ILE A 82 0.74 7.73 9.27
CA ILE A 82 -0.20 8.03 8.18
C ILE A 82 0.46 8.94 7.15
N ARG A 83 0.19 8.64 5.87
CA ARG A 83 0.61 9.48 4.73
C ARG A 83 -0.56 9.82 3.87
N ILE A 84 -0.60 11.08 3.43
CA ILE A 84 -1.61 11.59 2.51
C ILE A 84 -0.90 11.82 1.16
N PHE A 85 -1.44 11.26 0.09
CA PHE A 85 -0.94 11.40 -1.27
C PHE A 85 -1.88 12.23 -2.10
N ARG A 86 -1.34 12.99 -3.05
CA ARG A 86 -2.16 13.72 -4.01
C ARG A 86 -2.94 12.75 -4.91
N PRO A 87 -4.14 13.13 -5.38
CA PRO A 87 -4.96 12.28 -6.27
C PRO A 87 -4.19 11.79 -7.49
N GLU A 88 -3.33 12.63 -8.09
CA GLU A 88 -2.51 12.29 -9.25
C GLU A 88 -1.48 11.21 -8.93
N PHE A 89 -0.94 11.20 -7.72
CA PHE A 89 -0.03 10.14 -7.28
C PHE A 89 -0.75 8.78 -7.24
N VAL A 90 -1.96 8.76 -6.68
CA VAL A 90 -2.79 7.54 -6.62
C VAL A 90 -3.18 7.07 -8.04
N ALA A 91 -3.56 8.01 -8.92
CA ALA A 91 -3.81 7.71 -10.32
C ALA A 91 -2.59 7.08 -11.00
N GLY A 92 -1.37 7.56 -10.70
CA GLY A 92 -0.12 7.00 -11.22
C GLY A 92 0.09 5.53 -10.83
N VAL A 93 -0.38 5.10 -9.63
CA VAL A 93 -0.31 3.68 -9.22
C VAL A 93 -1.16 2.80 -10.13
N ILE A 94 -2.38 3.26 -10.45
CA ILE A 94 -3.30 2.54 -11.34
C ILE A 94 -2.80 2.56 -12.79
N GLU A 95 -2.26 3.68 -13.24
CA GLU A 95 -1.71 3.81 -14.59
C GLU A 95 -0.48 2.92 -14.79
N LEU A 96 0.39 2.81 -13.79
CA LEU A 96 1.52 1.90 -13.86
C LEU A 96 1.06 0.43 -13.93
N TYR A 97 0.04 0.06 -13.15
CA TYR A 97 -0.59 -1.26 -13.28
C TYR A 97 -1.07 -1.52 -14.72
N ARG A 98 -1.79 -0.55 -15.32
CA ARG A 98 -2.28 -0.65 -16.69
C ARG A 98 -1.14 -0.71 -17.72
N ALA A 99 -0.07 0.04 -17.49
CA ALA A 99 1.12 0.02 -18.33
C ALA A 99 1.79 -1.36 -18.32
N LEU A 100 2.00 -1.93 -17.13
CA LEU A 100 2.59 -3.26 -16.99
C LEU A 100 1.71 -4.35 -17.61
N SER A 101 0.39 -4.26 -17.41
CA SER A 101 -0.57 -5.20 -18.02
C SER A 101 -0.54 -5.17 -19.54
N LYS A 102 -0.30 -4.01 -20.15
CA LYS A 102 -0.24 -3.81 -21.62
C LYS A 102 1.16 -3.88 -22.19
N GLN A 103 2.19 -3.96 -21.33
CA GLN A 103 3.59 -3.83 -21.72
C GLN A 103 3.87 -2.51 -22.48
N ASP A 104 3.30 -1.42 -21.99
CA ASP A 104 3.34 -0.07 -22.58
C ASP A 104 4.31 0.81 -21.78
N ASP A 105 5.53 0.97 -22.27
CA ASP A 105 6.58 1.75 -21.62
C ASP A 105 6.31 3.27 -21.66
N ASP A 106 5.58 3.77 -22.65
CA ASP A 106 5.21 5.19 -22.71
C ASP A 106 4.18 5.51 -21.61
N LEU A 107 3.20 4.64 -21.41
CA LEU A 107 2.26 4.77 -20.32
C LEU A 107 2.97 4.61 -18.94
N ALA A 108 3.94 3.71 -18.83
CA ALA A 108 4.75 3.57 -17.62
C ALA A 108 5.52 4.86 -17.32
N ARG A 109 6.13 5.49 -18.35
CA ARG A 109 6.83 6.77 -18.22
C ARG A 109 5.92 7.88 -17.70
N GLN A 110 4.68 7.95 -18.19
CA GLN A 110 3.68 8.92 -17.72
C GLN A 110 3.30 8.66 -16.26
N ALA A 111 3.12 7.41 -15.87
CA ALA A 111 2.83 7.03 -14.49
C ALA A 111 3.98 7.42 -13.54
N TYR A 112 5.22 7.14 -13.92
CA TYR A 112 6.40 7.55 -13.15
C TYR A 112 6.53 9.07 -13.03
N ALA A 113 6.19 9.83 -14.08
CA ALA A 113 6.19 11.29 -14.04
C ALA A 113 5.21 11.85 -13.01
N LYS A 114 4.03 11.23 -12.82
CA LYS A 114 3.07 11.60 -11.76
C LYS A 114 3.62 11.41 -10.35
N TRP A 115 4.57 10.49 -10.19
CA TRP A 115 5.28 10.28 -8.93
C TRP A 115 6.47 11.21 -8.72
N GLY A 116 6.83 12.00 -9.75
CA GLY A 116 7.93 12.95 -9.69
C GLY A 116 9.26 12.42 -10.23
N PHE A 117 9.24 11.31 -10.98
CA PHE A 117 10.39 10.90 -11.76
C PHE A 117 10.39 11.66 -13.09
N TYR A 118 11.49 12.32 -13.40
CA TYR A 118 11.66 13.09 -14.64
C TYR A 118 12.93 12.69 -15.37
N GLY A 119 12.92 12.82 -16.71
CA GLY A 119 14.08 12.57 -17.54
C GLY A 119 14.51 11.09 -17.61
N LEU A 120 13.56 10.16 -17.39
CA LEU A 120 13.81 8.74 -17.52
C LEU A 120 13.98 8.38 -19.00
N ASP A 121 15.11 7.77 -19.36
CA ASP A 121 15.33 7.13 -20.64
C ASP A 121 14.72 5.71 -20.68
N ASP A 122 14.82 5.04 -21.82
CA ASP A 122 14.21 3.71 -22.01
C ASP A 122 14.86 2.66 -21.12
N GLU A 123 16.16 2.80 -20.85
CA GLU A 123 16.88 1.89 -19.96
C GLU A 123 16.42 2.03 -18.52
N ALA A 124 16.22 3.26 -18.06
CA ALA A 124 15.69 3.55 -16.74
C ALA A 124 14.25 3.02 -16.57
N ILE A 125 13.39 3.19 -17.57
CA ILE A 125 12.03 2.63 -17.57
C ILE A 125 12.09 1.10 -17.46
N THR A 126 12.94 0.45 -18.25
CA THR A 126 13.10 -1.01 -18.19
C THR A 126 13.49 -1.48 -16.79
N VAL A 127 14.46 -0.82 -16.16
CA VAL A 127 14.92 -1.19 -14.81
C VAL A 127 13.83 -0.94 -13.75
N LEU A 128 13.12 0.19 -13.82
CA LEU A 128 12.01 0.48 -12.91
C LEU A 128 10.86 -0.51 -13.10
N ASN A 129 10.53 -0.87 -14.35
CA ASN A 129 9.50 -1.86 -14.67
C ASN A 129 9.84 -3.27 -14.18
N MET A 130 11.14 -3.64 -14.06
CA MET A 130 11.53 -4.91 -13.42
C MET A 130 11.09 -4.95 -11.94
N TRP A 131 11.30 -3.87 -11.19
CA TRP A 131 10.86 -3.78 -9.79
C TRP A 131 9.34 -3.70 -9.69
N ALA A 132 8.73 -2.83 -10.48
CA ALA A 132 7.28 -2.68 -10.53
C ALA A 132 6.60 -4.00 -10.89
N GLY A 133 7.09 -4.70 -11.91
CA GLY A 133 6.58 -6.02 -12.34
C GLY A 133 6.59 -7.05 -11.21
N PHE A 134 7.62 -7.04 -10.35
CA PHE A 134 7.68 -7.90 -9.18
C PHE A 134 6.59 -7.54 -8.14
N ILE A 135 6.43 -6.26 -7.83
CA ILE A 135 5.42 -5.80 -6.85
C ILE A 135 3.99 -6.03 -7.36
N TYR A 136 3.74 -5.78 -8.64
CA TYR A 136 2.41 -5.91 -9.24
C TYR A 136 2.07 -7.33 -9.74
N ALA A 137 3.03 -8.26 -9.77
CA ALA A 137 2.82 -9.62 -10.29
C ALA A 137 1.56 -10.33 -9.76
N PRO A 138 1.22 -10.26 -8.45
CA PRO A 138 -0.01 -10.89 -7.95
C PRO A 138 -1.29 -10.24 -8.48
N LEU A 139 -1.24 -8.96 -8.83
CA LEU A 139 -2.38 -8.18 -9.30
C LEU A 139 -2.61 -8.37 -10.81
N LEU A 140 -1.60 -8.79 -11.55
CA LEU A 140 -1.65 -8.96 -13.01
C LEU A 140 -2.24 -10.30 -13.45
N SER A 141 -2.50 -11.25 -12.52
CA SER A 141 -3.02 -12.58 -12.81
C SER A 141 -4.36 -12.81 -12.12
N ASP A 142 -5.44 -13.06 -12.90
CA ASP A 142 -6.78 -13.39 -12.36
C ASP A 142 -6.84 -14.84 -11.88
N GLU A 143 -6.06 -15.16 -10.86
CA GLU A 143 -5.94 -16.49 -10.27
C GLU A 143 -5.93 -16.41 -8.74
N VAL A 144 -6.44 -17.46 -8.09
CA VAL A 144 -6.25 -17.66 -6.65
C VAL A 144 -4.82 -18.15 -6.43
N ARG A 145 -4.03 -17.36 -5.69
CA ARG A 145 -2.60 -17.64 -5.46
C ARG A 145 -2.06 -16.96 -4.20
N PRO A 146 -0.93 -17.43 -3.65
CA PRO A 146 -0.18 -16.65 -2.67
C PRO A 146 0.26 -15.30 -3.24
N ILE A 147 0.41 -14.28 -2.37
CA ILE A 147 0.86 -12.94 -2.78
C ILE A 147 2.21 -12.98 -3.52
N GLN A 148 3.09 -13.88 -3.11
CA GLN A 148 4.35 -14.15 -3.77
C GLN A 148 4.60 -15.66 -3.82
N GLN A 149 4.91 -16.17 -5.00
CA GLN A 149 5.37 -17.56 -5.18
C GLN A 149 6.88 -17.60 -4.93
N MET A 150 7.30 -17.36 -3.71
CA MET A 150 8.72 -17.39 -3.40
C MET A 150 9.21 -18.81 -3.17
N ARG A 151 10.07 -19.29 -4.03
CA ARG A 151 10.97 -20.41 -3.75
C ARG A 151 12.13 -19.88 -2.89
N GLY A 152 11.87 -19.64 -1.60
CA GLY A 152 12.90 -19.31 -0.61
C GLY A 152 13.30 -17.82 -0.54
N GLY A 153 12.58 -16.98 0.11
CA GLY A 153 12.83 -15.65 0.72
C GLY A 153 13.96 -14.70 0.22
N SER A 154 14.80 -15.11 -0.72
CA SER A 154 15.94 -14.34 -1.25
C SER A 154 15.63 -13.61 -2.56
N GLU A 155 14.68 -14.10 -3.37
CA GLU A 155 14.42 -13.58 -4.73
C GLU A 155 14.11 -12.09 -4.76
N GLY A 156 13.27 -11.61 -3.84
CA GLY A 156 12.96 -10.18 -3.74
C GLY A 156 14.18 -9.33 -3.36
N ARG A 157 15.05 -9.84 -2.47
CA ARG A 157 16.30 -9.17 -2.11
C ARG A 157 17.30 -9.16 -3.27
N GLU A 158 17.42 -10.25 -3.98
CA GLU A 158 18.30 -10.37 -5.15
C GLU A 158 17.84 -9.44 -6.28
N LEU A 159 16.51 -9.39 -6.53
CA LEU A 159 15.95 -8.46 -7.49
C LEU A 159 16.17 -7.00 -7.07
N ALA A 160 15.89 -6.65 -5.82
CA ALA A 160 16.16 -5.30 -5.29
C ALA A 160 17.65 -4.93 -5.43
N GLY A 161 18.56 -5.87 -5.16
CA GLY A 161 19.99 -5.68 -5.35
C GLY A 161 20.36 -5.43 -6.81
N ARG A 162 19.82 -6.21 -7.74
CA ARG A 162 20.03 -6.02 -9.19
C ARG A 162 19.50 -4.67 -9.66
N VAL A 163 18.26 -4.33 -9.32
CA VAL A 163 17.67 -3.05 -9.67
C VAL A 163 18.49 -1.89 -9.12
N HIS A 164 18.94 -1.96 -7.87
CA HIS A 164 19.79 -0.94 -7.27
C HIS A 164 21.14 -0.78 -8.03
N GLN A 165 21.78 -1.88 -8.39
CA GLN A 165 23.03 -1.86 -9.17
C GLN A 165 22.83 -1.25 -10.56
N GLU A 166 21.76 -1.63 -11.26
CA GLU A 166 21.44 -1.09 -12.58
C GLU A 166 21.09 0.40 -12.52
N LEU A 167 20.26 0.83 -11.59
CA LEU A 167 19.96 2.26 -11.40
C LEU A 167 21.22 3.07 -11.10
N LYS A 168 22.16 2.51 -10.33
CA LYS A 168 23.45 3.16 -10.07
C LYS A 168 24.33 3.22 -11.32
N ARG A 169 24.34 2.16 -12.14
CA ARG A 169 25.11 2.08 -13.40
C ARG A 169 24.67 3.13 -14.42
N ILE A 170 23.37 3.36 -14.55
CA ILE A 170 22.78 4.33 -15.50
C ILE A 170 22.80 5.79 -14.99
N GLY A 171 23.59 6.10 -13.98
CA GLY A 171 23.81 7.46 -13.50
C GLY A 171 23.11 7.82 -12.19
N GLY A 172 22.42 6.87 -11.58
CA GLY A 172 21.78 7.04 -10.26
C GLY A 172 20.47 7.83 -10.34
N ILE A 173 19.35 7.13 -10.38
CA ILE A 173 18.05 7.76 -10.27
C ILE A 173 17.72 7.96 -8.79
N LYS A 174 17.47 9.21 -8.39
CA LYS A 174 17.03 9.52 -7.03
C LYS A 174 15.50 9.37 -6.96
N PRO A 175 15.00 8.34 -6.26
CA PRO A 175 13.54 8.16 -6.15
C PRO A 175 12.92 9.30 -5.36
N PRO A 176 11.76 9.81 -5.79
CA PRO A 176 10.98 10.79 -5.04
C PRO A 176 10.59 10.25 -3.64
N ARG A 177 10.47 11.14 -2.67
CA ARG A 177 10.20 10.78 -1.27
C ARG A 177 8.88 10.01 -1.13
N GLU A 178 7.84 10.47 -1.79
CA GLU A 178 6.51 9.84 -1.78
C GLU A 178 6.55 8.42 -2.33
N PHE A 179 7.31 8.20 -3.41
CA PHE A 179 7.51 6.86 -3.97
C PHE A 179 8.18 5.93 -2.94
N VAL A 180 9.24 6.36 -2.27
CA VAL A 180 9.93 5.56 -1.26
C VAL A 180 9.01 5.19 -0.10
N LEU A 181 8.13 6.10 0.33
CA LEU A 181 7.16 5.84 1.40
C LEU A 181 6.10 4.81 0.97
N MET A 182 5.59 4.94 -0.26
CA MET A 182 4.63 3.98 -0.81
C MET A 182 5.25 2.60 -1.01
N ASP A 183 6.45 2.53 -1.57
CA ASP A 183 7.18 1.28 -1.79
C ASP A 183 7.44 0.53 -0.46
N ARG A 184 7.86 1.23 0.58
CA ARG A 184 8.03 0.66 1.92
C ARG A 184 6.73 0.07 2.48
N ALA A 185 5.61 0.78 2.32
CA ALA A 185 4.31 0.29 2.76
C ALA A 185 3.91 -0.97 1.99
N ALA A 186 4.08 -0.99 0.67
CA ALA A 186 3.75 -2.12 -0.19
C ALA A 186 4.61 -3.36 0.13
N VAL A 187 5.93 -3.19 0.25
CA VAL A 187 6.86 -4.29 0.59
C VAL A 187 6.60 -4.82 2.01
N GLY A 188 6.40 -3.92 2.98
CA GLY A 188 6.09 -4.31 4.34
C GLY A 188 4.78 -5.10 4.44
N LEU A 189 3.74 -4.66 3.76
CA LEU A 189 2.46 -5.36 3.70
C LEU A 189 2.57 -6.71 2.97
N GLY A 190 3.35 -6.78 1.90
CA GLY A 190 3.69 -8.03 1.21
C GLY A 190 4.30 -9.06 2.17
N SER A 191 5.18 -8.63 3.07
CA SER A 191 5.75 -9.49 4.12
C SER A 191 4.68 -10.03 5.08
N VAL A 192 3.69 -9.21 5.45
CA VAL A 192 2.56 -9.65 6.29
C VAL A 192 1.74 -10.74 5.58
N PHE A 193 1.43 -10.55 4.31
CA PHE A 193 0.69 -11.54 3.52
C PHE A 193 1.46 -12.87 3.37
N MET A 194 2.79 -12.83 3.32
CA MET A 194 3.61 -14.05 3.33
C MET A 194 3.50 -14.82 4.65
N HIS A 195 3.46 -14.13 5.80
CA HIS A 195 3.22 -14.78 7.11
C HIS A 195 1.84 -15.42 7.17
N LEU A 196 0.82 -14.79 6.62
CA LEU A 196 -0.54 -15.32 6.55
C LEU A 196 -0.63 -16.58 5.69
N LYS A 197 0.27 -16.77 4.72
CA LYS A 197 0.20 -17.84 3.71
C LYS A 197 -1.20 -17.92 3.06
N ALA A 198 -1.82 -16.76 2.84
CA ALA A 198 -3.14 -16.67 2.26
C ALA A 198 -3.10 -16.93 0.76
N GLU A 199 -4.12 -17.63 0.27
CA GLU A 199 -4.35 -17.90 -1.13
C GLU A 199 -5.66 -17.26 -1.57
N VAL A 200 -5.56 -16.07 -2.17
CA VAL A 200 -6.71 -15.27 -2.61
C VAL A 200 -6.51 -14.77 -4.04
N ASN A 201 -7.57 -14.33 -4.65
CA ASN A 201 -7.48 -13.67 -5.95
C ASN A 201 -7.17 -12.18 -5.73
N TRP A 202 -5.89 -11.83 -5.70
CA TRP A 202 -5.40 -10.46 -5.50
C TRP A 202 -5.81 -9.52 -6.63
N HIS A 203 -5.90 -10.04 -7.86
CA HIS A 203 -6.35 -9.29 -9.03
C HIS A 203 -7.79 -8.76 -8.81
N ARG A 204 -8.72 -9.63 -8.44
CA ARG A 204 -10.11 -9.22 -8.20
C ARG A 204 -10.25 -8.26 -7.03
N LEU A 205 -9.54 -8.52 -5.92
CA LEU A 205 -9.50 -7.59 -4.78
C LEU A 205 -9.00 -6.20 -5.17
N PHE A 206 -8.03 -6.13 -6.07
CA PHE A 206 -7.50 -4.87 -6.56
C PHE A 206 -8.49 -4.19 -7.51
N HIS A 207 -9.09 -4.92 -8.45
CA HIS A 207 -10.07 -4.41 -9.38
C HIS A 207 -11.33 -3.88 -8.68
N ASP A 208 -11.80 -4.53 -7.61
CA ASP A 208 -12.88 -4.00 -6.75
C ASP A 208 -12.62 -2.57 -6.23
N LEU A 209 -11.36 -2.16 -6.15
CA LEU A 209 -10.97 -0.84 -5.65
C LEU A 209 -10.71 0.19 -6.75
N ILE A 210 -10.35 -0.25 -7.98
CA ILE A 210 -9.86 0.65 -9.02
C ILE A 210 -10.76 0.79 -10.23
N ASP A 211 -11.74 -0.10 -10.45
CA ASP A 211 -12.56 -0.10 -11.67
C ASP A 211 -13.37 1.18 -11.82
N ASP A 212 -13.90 1.71 -10.71
CA ASP A 212 -14.64 2.97 -10.64
C ASP A 212 -13.78 4.16 -10.17
N PHE A 213 -12.44 4.03 -10.25
CA PHE A 213 -11.54 5.08 -9.76
C PHE A 213 -11.62 6.33 -10.62
N ASP A 214 -11.86 7.46 -9.96
CA ASP A 214 -11.88 8.79 -10.53
C ASP A 214 -11.04 9.76 -9.68
N THR A 215 -10.08 10.44 -10.32
CA THR A 215 -9.11 11.31 -9.65
C THR A 215 -9.78 12.53 -8.99
N ASP A 216 -10.76 13.13 -9.66
CA ASP A 216 -11.45 14.33 -9.16
C ASP A 216 -12.32 13.98 -7.96
N GLN A 217 -13.05 12.86 -8.03
CA GLN A 217 -13.85 12.37 -6.90
C GLN A 217 -12.98 12.02 -5.70
N LEU A 218 -11.80 11.42 -5.91
CA LEU A 218 -10.86 11.18 -4.82
C LEU A 218 -10.45 12.51 -4.18
N GLY A 219 -10.08 13.51 -4.98
CA GLY A 219 -9.71 14.84 -4.48
C GLY A 219 -10.83 15.48 -3.66
N GLN A 220 -12.07 15.41 -4.12
CA GLN A 220 -13.23 15.94 -3.39
C GLN A 220 -13.45 15.21 -2.04
N ARG A 221 -13.36 13.87 -2.03
CA ARG A 221 -13.47 13.07 -0.81
C ARG A 221 -12.36 13.39 0.18
N GLN A 222 -11.13 13.56 -0.31
CA GLN A 222 -9.95 13.89 0.48
C GLN A 222 -10.11 15.26 1.15
N ILE A 223 -10.46 16.30 0.41
CA ILE A 223 -10.72 17.65 0.94
C ILE A 223 -11.82 17.62 2.01
N LYS A 224 -12.92 16.93 1.73
CA LYS A 224 -14.02 16.79 2.70
C LYS A 224 -13.57 16.09 3.98
N ALA A 225 -12.80 15.02 3.88
CA ALA A 225 -12.28 14.28 5.03
C ALA A 225 -11.31 15.13 5.87
N CYS A 226 -10.40 15.86 5.22
CA CYS A 226 -9.46 16.76 5.89
C CYS A 226 -10.18 17.87 6.68
N ARG A 227 -11.15 18.53 6.06
CA ARG A 227 -11.96 19.56 6.71
C ARG A 227 -12.73 19.01 7.92
N SER A 228 -13.29 17.80 7.77
CA SER A 228 -14.00 17.12 8.88
C SER A 228 -13.06 16.76 10.03
N ALA A 229 -11.77 16.54 9.74
CA ALA A 229 -10.72 16.26 10.72
C ALA A 229 -10.07 17.54 11.28
N GLY A 230 -10.50 18.73 10.85
CA GLY A 230 -9.91 20.00 11.28
C GLY A 230 -8.50 20.23 10.73
N LEU A 231 -8.10 19.53 9.66
CA LEU A 231 -6.81 19.71 9.02
C LEU A 231 -6.84 20.90 8.04
N PRO A 232 -5.73 21.66 7.94
CA PRO A 232 -5.61 22.74 6.97
C PRO A 232 -5.70 22.24 5.52
N ASP A 233 -6.29 23.03 4.62
CA ASP A 233 -6.46 22.67 3.21
C ASP A 233 -5.12 22.38 2.50
N ASN A 234 -4.02 23.00 2.91
CA ASN A 234 -2.68 22.77 2.35
C ASN A 234 -2.11 21.38 2.67
N VAL A 235 -2.54 20.74 3.75
CA VAL A 235 -2.11 19.38 4.10
C VAL A 235 -2.59 18.37 3.02
N CYS A 236 -3.82 18.55 2.53
CA CYS A 236 -4.37 17.71 1.47
C CYS A 236 -3.80 18.07 0.09
N ALA A 237 -3.57 19.35 -0.18
CA ALA A 237 -3.07 19.80 -1.48
C ALA A 237 -1.61 19.41 -1.74
N HIS A 238 -0.78 19.24 -0.71
CA HIS A 238 0.66 19.03 -0.85
C HIS A 238 1.19 17.72 -0.28
N GLY A 239 0.34 16.89 0.35
CA GLY A 239 0.77 15.60 0.94
C GLY A 239 1.82 15.77 2.06
N GLN A 240 1.83 16.91 2.74
CA GLN A 240 2.79 17.21 3.82
C GLN A 240 2.07 17.18 5.17
N ILE A 241 2.28 16.12 5.92
CA ILE A 241 2.20 16.10 7.38
C ILE A 241 3.63 15.93 7.90
#